data_dc2abe3d4f1ad580e49a6457c3b22b00
#
_entry.id   dc2abe3d4f1ad580e49a6457c3b22b00
#
_cell.length_a   1.000
_cell.length_b   1.000
_cell.length_c   1.000
_cell.angle_alpha   90.00
_cell.angle_beta   90.00
_cell.angle_gamma   90.00
#
_symmetry.space_group_name_H-M   'P 1'
#
loop_
_entity.id
_entity.type
_entity.pdbx_description
1 polymer ?
#
loop_
_entity_poly.entity_id
_entity_poly.type
_entity_poly.pdbx_seq_one_letter_code
_entity_poly.pdbx_strand_id
1 'polypeptide(L)'
;MTLLPPDNPFRPKQIYEQVAERMRVDIRNGQFAPESRLPSERDLAARFGVGRPAVREAIGALQNEGLVLTRRNSGTYVCADALQRLATAPGGGAAFGADADFSPTSALDVRLVLEPAIARRAAMQARRDEIAEHYLAQMDSLTDVTDAAQRALWNDSDRLFHRQLAIMTGDALFVKIADEVAKAMNQPLWKRLKDDAIYDIGRVRLYVSEHRLIYEAIVNGDGEAAAFYVEQHIMRVRRDITPK
;
A
#
# COMPACT_ATOMS: atom_id res chain seq x y z
N MET A 1 -41.18 -2.89 1.30
CA MET A 1 -40.10 -3.37 2.18
C MET A 1 -38.79 -3.12 1.45
N THR A 2 -38.23 -1.93 1.67
CA THR A 2 -37.06 -1.43 0.92
C THR A 2 -35.81 -2.00 1.59
N LEU A 3 -35.13 -2.94 0.92
CA LEU A 3 -33.84 -3.44 1.35
C LEU A 3 -32.82 -2.31 1.19
N LEU A 4 -32.28 -1.83 2.31
CA LEU A 4 -31.11 -0.95 2.32
C LEU A 4 -29.89 -1.74 1.80
N PRO A 5 -29.01 -1.13 0.99
CA PRO A 5 -27.81 -1.79 0.52
C PRO A 5 -26.87 -2.14 1.69
N PRO A 6 -26.09 -3.25 1.59
CA PRO A 6 -25.30 -3.80 2.69
C PRO A 6 -24.11 -2.94 3.16
N ASP A 7 -23.70 -1.90 2.41
CA ASP A 7 -22.59 -1.01 2.75
C ASP A 7 -23.07 0.43 2.94
N ASN A 8 -23.52 0.72 4.19
CA ASN A 8 -23.70 2.12 4.60
C ASN A 8 -22.41 2.60 5.30
N PRO A 9 -21.60 3.47 4.68
CA PRO A 9 -20.36 3.99 5.26
C PRO A 9 -20.56 4.84 6.52
N PHE A 10 -21.82 5.16 6.85
CA PHE A 10 -22.21 5.98 8.01
C PHE A 10 -22.85 5.17 9.15
N ARG A 11 -22.76 3.83 9.13
CA ARG A 11 -23.27 3.03 10.24
C ARG A 11 -22.36 3.23 11.46
N PRO A 12 -22.87 3.73 12.63
CA PRO A 12 -22.06 3.85 13.83
C PRO A 12 -21.51 2.47 14.20
N LYS A 13 -20.19 2.36 14.46
CA LYS A 13 -19.59 1.12 14.95
C LYS A 13 -20.32 0.67 16.21
N GLN A 14 -20.78 -0.57 16.23
CA GLN A 14 -21.41 -1.14 17.41
C GLN A 14 -20.40 -1.21 18.57
N ILE A 15 -20.87 -1.18 19.82
CA ILE A 15 -19.99 -1.17 21.00
C ILE A 15 -19.02 -2.35 20.98
N TYR A 16 -19.48 -3.56 20.60
CA TYR A 16 -18.61 -4.72 20.51
C TYR A 16 -17.52 -4.58 19.44
N GLU A 17 -17.80 -3.90 18.32
CA GLU A 17 -16.80 -3.65 17.26
C GLU A 17 -15.69 -2.71 17.76
N GLN A 18 -16.06 -1.70 18.55
CA GLN A 18 -15.10 -0.78 19.18
C GLN A 18 -14.23 -1.52 20.22
N VAL A 19 -14.84 -2.41 21.01
CA VAL A 19 -14.11 -3.24 21.98
C VAL A 19 -13.16 -4.20 21.27
N ALA A 20 -13.62 -4.88 20.20
CA ALA A 20 -12.79 -5.78 19.41
C ALA A 20 -11.59 -5.02 18.79
N GLU A 21 -11.81 -3.83 18.24
CA GLU A 21 -10.74 -3.01 17.70
C GLU A 21 -9.73 -2.60 18.77
N ARG A 22 -10.20 -2.21 19.94
CA ARG A 22 -9.31 -1.90 21.06
C ARG A 22 -8.48 -3.10 21.49
N MET A 23 -9.09 -4.28 21.54
CA MET A 23 -8.38 -5.52 21.89
C MET A 23 -7.34 -5.90 20.82
N ARG A 24 -7.61 -5.67 19.51
CA ARG A 24 -6.59 -5.85 18.45
C ARG A 24 -5.40 -4.93 18.66
N VAL A 25 -5.65 -3.66 19.00
CA VAL A 25 -4.59 -2.70 19.34
C VAL A 25 -3.79 -3.16 20.55
N ASP A 26 -4.47 -3.65 21.60
CA ASP A 26 -3.82 -4.12 22.82
C ASP A 26 -2.97 -5.38 22.57
N ILE A 27 -3.40 -6.30 21.67
CA ILE A 27 -2.59 -7.46 21.21
C ILE A 27 -1.38 -6.95 20.42
N ARG A 28 -1.58 -6.04 19.46
CA ARG A 28 -0.52 -5.49 18.61
C ARG A 28 0.56 -4.79 19.44
N ASN A 29 0.17 -4.06 20.48
CA ASN A 29 1.06 -3.32 21.37
C ASN A 29 1.65 -4.19 22.49
N GLY A 30 1.40 -5.50 22.49
CA GLY A 30 1.95 -6.43 23.50
C GLY A 30 1.28 -6.37 24.88
N GLN A 31 0.19 -5.59 25.06
CA GLN A 31 -0.60 -5.58 26.28
C GLN A 31 -1.24 -6.96 26.56
N PHE A 32 -1.59 -7.66 25.47
CA PHE A 32 -1.99 -9.06 25.47
C PHE A 32 -1.00 -9.81 24.57
N ALA A 33 0.02 -10.41 25.19
CA ALA A 33 1.07 -11.10 24.43
C ALA A 33 0.53 -12.39 23.76
N PRO A 34 1.15 -12.83 22.63
CA PRO A 34 0.86 -14.17 22.08
C PRO A 34 0.97 -15.25 23.17
N GLU A 35 0.09 -16.26 23.10
CA GLU A 35 -0.06 -17.36 24.03
C GLU A 35 -0.46 -16.97 25.46
N SER A 36 -0.58 -15.67 25.78
CA SER A 36 -1.05 -15.22 27.08
C SER A 36 -2.55 -15.41 27.24
N ARG A 37 -2.99 -15.58 28.48
CA ARG A 37 -4.40 -15.64 28.84
C ARG A 37 -4.97 -14.22 28.91
N LEU A 38 -6.11 -13.98 28.25
CA LEU A 38 -6.86 -12.74 28.40
C LEU A 38 -7.48 -12.62 29.80
N PRO A 39 -7.66 -11.40 30.32
CA PRO A 39 -8.49 -11.14 31.49
C PRO A 39 -9.89 -11.69 31.31
N SER A 40 -10.60 -11.96 32.43
CA SER A 40 -11.97 -12.46 32.36
C SER A 40 -12.92 -11.44 31.67
N GLU A 41 -14.07 -11.94 31.13
CA GLU A 41 -15.08 -11.04 30.54
C GLU A 41 -15.50 -9.93 31.52
N ARG A 42 -15.52 -10.22 32.82
CA ARG A 42 -15.85 -9.24 33.86
C ARG A 42 -14.76 -8.15 33.95
N ASP A 43 -13.50 -8.55 33.94
CA ASP A 43 -12.37 -7.61 34.07
C ASP A 43 -12.19 -6.77 32.81
N LEU A 44 -12.40 -7.38 31.63
CA LEU A 44 -12.42 -6.65 30.36
C LEU A 44 -13.59 -5.66 30.27
N ALA A 45 -14.79 -6.05 30.77
CA ALA A 45 -15.93 -5.16 30.82
C ALA A 45 -15.67 -3.94 31.73
N ALA A 46 -15.05 -4.18 32.89
CA ALA A 46 -14.63 -3.10 33.79
C ALA A 46 -13.54 -2.22 33.15
N ARG A 47 -12.54 -2.82 32.50
CA ARG A 47 -11.43 -2.10 31.84
C ARG A 47 -11.90 -1.19 30.69
N PHE A 48 -12.85 -1.66 29.88
CA PHE A 48 -13.36 -0.91 28.72
C PHE A 48 -14.60 -0.06 29.01
N GLY A 49 -15.15 -0.14 30.23
CA GLY A 49 -16.35 0.63 30.63
C GLY A 49 -17.62 0.20 29.88
N VAL A 50 -17.76 -1.09 29.52
CA VAL A 50 -18.87 -1.62 28.73
C VAL A 50 -19.55 -2.81 29.39
N GLY A 51 -20.72 -3.22 28.87
CA GLY A 51 -21.42 -4.41 29.36
C GLY A 51 -20.70 -5.71 28.94
N ARG A 52 -20.79 -6.75 29.80
CA ARG A 52 -20.27 -8.10 29.53
C ARG A 52 -20.74 -8.70 28.18
N PRO A 53 -22.01 -8.49 27.73
CA PRO A 53 -22.43 -8.96 26.40
C PRO A 53 -21.57 -8.41 25.26
N ALA A 54 -21.26 -7.11 25.27
CA ALA A 54 -20.42 -6.50 24.24
C ALA A 54 -18.98 -7.08 24.24
N VAL A 55 -18.42 -7.38 25.41
CA VAL A 55 -17.11 -8.05 25.51
C VAL A 55 -17.18 -9.47 24.96
N ARG A 56 -18.25 -10.22 25.22
CA ARG A 56 -18.43 -11.58 24.71
C ARG A 56 -18.53 -11.60 23.18
N GLU A 57 -19.30 -10.67 22.60
CA GLU A 57 -19.40 -10.52 21.15
C GLU A 57 -18.06 -10.10 20.55
N ALA A 58 -17.31 -9.20 21.18
CA ALA A 58 -15.97 -8.82 20.77
C ALA A 58 -14.99 -10.01 20.78
N ILE A 59 -15.00 -10.82 21.84
CA ILE A 59 -14.20 -12.06 21.92
C ILE A 59 -14.61 -13.03 20.81
N GLY A 60 -15.92 -13.18 20.55
CA GLY A 60 -16.43 -14.00 19.44
C GLY A 60 -15.93 -13.53 18.07
N ALA A 61 -15.91 -12.22 17.83
CA ALA A 61 -15.34 -11.64 16.61
C ALA A 61 -13.85 -11.97 16.49
N LEU A 62 -13.06 -11.77 17.55
CA LEU A 62 -11.63 -12.08 17.55
C LEU A 62 -11.35 -13.59 17.40
N GLN A 63 -12.26 -14.48 17.88
CA GLN A 63 -12.17 -15.91 17.64
C GLN A 63 -12.40 -16.26 16.16
N ASN A 64 -13.40 -15.65 15.52
CA ASN A 64 -13.66 -15.83 14.09
C ASN A 64 -12.48 -15.35 13.23
N GLU A 65 -11.73 -14.36 13.69
CA GLU A 65 -10.50 -13.86 13.05
C GLU A 65 -9.26 -14.73 13.38
N GLY A 66 -9.42 -15.72 14.27
CA GLY A 66 -8.31 -16.58 14.70
C GLY A 66 -7.28 -15.89 15.59
N LEU A 67 -7.61 -14.72 16.16
CA LEU A 67 -6.71 -13.96 17.03
C LEU A 67 -6.67 -14.49 18.45
N VAL A 68 -7.78 -15.07 18.91
CA VAL A 68 -7.89 -15.66 20.24
C VAL A 68 -8.59 -17.03 20.17
N LEU A 69 -8.32 -17.87 21.16
CA LEU A 69 -8.90 -19.21 21.28
C LEU A 69 -9.45 -19.40 22.70
N THR A 70 -10.73 -19.75 22.84
CA THR A 70 -11.32 -20.11 24.14
C THR A 70 -11.15 -21.61 24.41
N ARG A 71 -10.48 -21.92 25.53
CA ARG A 71 -10.34 -23.30 26.04
C ARG A 71 -11.38 -23.54 27.15
N ARG A 72 -12.15 -24.61 26.98
CA ARG A 72 -13.20 -24.96 27.94
C ARG A 72 -12.64 -25.08 29.35
N ASN A 73 -13.28 -24.43 30.33
CA ASN A 73 -12.88 -24.35 31.74
C ASN A 73 -11.47 -23.72 32.00
N SER A 74 -10.81 -23.17 31.00
CA SER A 74 -9.44 -22.60 31.14
C SER A 74 -9.38 -21.10 30.83
N GLY A 75 -10.25 -20.59 29.99
CA GLY A 75 -10.32 -19.17 29.61
C GLY A 75 -9.99 -18.95 28.15
N THR A 76 -9.83 -17.67 27.76
CA THR A 76 -9.50 -17.24 26.40
C THR A 76 -8.02 -16.86 26.34
N TYR A 77 -7.34 -17.31 25.30
CA TYR A 77 -5.91 -17.11 25.10
C TYR A 77 -5.66 -16.44 23.74
N VAL A 78 -4.65 -15.60 23.67
CA VAL A 78 -4.17 -15.04 22.39
C VAL A 78 -3.47 -16.16 21.59
N CYS A 79 -3.78 -16.29 20.30
CA CYS A 79 -3.15 -17.29 19.44
C CYS A 79 -1.65 -16.95 19.24
N ALA A 80 -0.81 -17.97 19.08
CA ALA A 80 0.64 -17.80 18.89
C ALA A 80 0.95 -16.94 17.63
N ASP A 81 0.13 -17.09 16.58
CA ASP A 81 0.24 -16.37 15.29
C ASP A 81 -0.64 -15.12 15.21
N ALA A 82 -1.22 -14.66 16.33
CA ALA A 82 -2.14 -13.52 16.35
C ALA A 82 -1.53 -12.23 15.77
N LEU A 83 -0.26 -11.96 16.07
CA LEU A 83 0.44 -10.79 15.52
C LEU A 83 0.61 -10.89 14.00
N GLN A 84 0.92 -12.07 13.49
CA GLN A 84 1.04 -12.31 12.06
C GLN A 84 -0.32 -12.14 11.35
N ARG A 85 -1.39 -12.68 11.94
CA ARG A 85 -2.76 -12.52 11.42
C ARG A 85 -3.21 -11.06 11.44
N LEU A 86 -2.89 -10.30 12.49
CA LEU A 86 -3.19 -8.87 12.58
C LEU A 86 -2.41 -8.03 11.56
N ALA A 87 -1.23 -8.48 11.15
CA ALA A 87 -0.45 -7.84 10.09
C ALA A 87 -1.05 -8.11 8.70
N THR A 88 -1.73 -9.25 8.51
CA THR A 88 -2.29 -9.69 7.22
C THR A 88 -3.80 -9.43 7.05
N ALA A 89 -4.51 -9.02 8.12
CA ALA A 89 -5.97 -8.84 8.10
C ALA A 89 -6.39 -7.62 7.25
N PRO A 90 -7.36 -7.78 6.32
CA PRO A 90 -7.95 -6.64 5.61
C PRO A 90 -8.73 -5.76 6.62
N GLY A 91 -8.29 -4.53 6.85
CA GLY A 91 -8.96 -3.56 7.72
C GLY A 91 -8.34 -3.34 9.11
N GLY A 92 -7.30 -4.06 9.48
CA GLY A 92 -6.46 -3.68 10.61
C GLY A 92 -5.72 -2.39 10.27
N GLY A 93 -6.09 -1.28 10.92
CA GLY A 93 -5.41 -0.01 10.73
C GLY A 93 -3.91 -0.22 10.78
N ALA A 94 -3.26 -0.14 9.63
CA ALA A 94 -1.87 -0.44 9.46
C ALA A 94 -1.03 0.52 10.32
N ALA A 95 -0.49 0.03 11.42
CA ALA A 95 0.88 0.39 11.68
C ALA A 95 1.64 -0.14 10.46
N PHE A 96 2.19 0.75 9.62
CA PHE A 96 3.02 0.40 8.48
C PHE A 96 4.20 -0.45 8.99
N GLY A 97 3.98 -1.76 9.12
CA GLY A 97 5.06 -2.71 9.35
C GLY A 97 5.93 -2.74 8.12
N ALA A 98 7.24 -2.84 8.29
CA ALA A 98 8.21 -2.83 7.20
C ALA A 98 7.98 -3.91 6.13
N ASP A 99 7.06 -4.87 6.37
CA ASP A 99 6.77 -6.04 5.54
C ASP A 99 5.28 -6.17 5.13
N ALA A 100 4.50 -5.08 5.15
CA ALA A 100 3.11 -5.13 4.70
C ALA A 100 3.05 -5.39 3.18
N ASP A 101 2.42 -6.49 2.77
CA ASP A 101 2.12 -6.76 1.36
C ASP A 101 0.98 -5.85 0.89
N PHE A 102 1.30 -4.89 0.04
CA PHE A 102 0.31 -4.02 -0.59
C PHE A 102 -0.18 -4.63 -1.91
N SER A 103 -1.50 -4.57 -2.14
CA SER A 103 -2.01 -4.99 -3.44
C SER A 103 -1.50 -4.04 -4.54
N PRO A 104 -1.18 -4.55 -5.74
CA PRO A 104 -0.80 -3.71 -6.87
C PRO A 104 -1.84 -2.63 -7.21
N THR A 105 -3.12 -2.93 -7.06
CA THR A 105 -4.21 -1.97 -7.27
C THR A 105 -4.13 -0.82 -6.25
N SER A 106 -3.93 -1.13 -4.96
CA SER A 106 -3.79 -0.12 -3.91
C SER A 106 -2.57 0.77 -4.16
N ALA A 107 -1.43 0.18 -4.57
CA ALA A 107 -0.24 0.95 -4.93
C ALA A 107 -0.52 1.92 -6.09
N LEU A 108 -1.26 1.48 -7.12
CA LEU A 108 -1.66 2.34 -8.24
C LEU A 108 -2.63 3.45 -7.84
N ASP A 109 -3.59 3.17 -6.94
CA ASP A 109 -4.53 4.18 -6.46
C ASP A 109 -3.78 5.29 -5.69
N VAL A 110 -2.81 4.91 -4.85
CA VAL A 110 -1.94 5.88 -4.14
C VAL A 110 -1.09 6.67 -5.14
N ARG A 111 -0.50 6.02 -6.14
CA ARG A 111 0.30 6.68 -7.17
C ARG A 111 -0.50 7.70 -7.96
N LEU A 112 -1.74 7.39 -8.35
CA LEU A 112 -2.63 8.31 -9.08
C LEU A 112 -2.95 9.58 -8.30
N VAL A 113 -2.99 9.52 -6.97
CA VAL A 113 -3.21 10.70 -6.11
C VAL A 113 -1.90 11.47 -5.85
N LEU A 114 -0.83 10.74 -5.59
CA LEU A 114 0.42 11.31 -5.08
C LEU A 114 1.34 11.83 -6.19
N GLU A 115 1.55 11.04 -7.23
CA GLU A 115 2.59 11.35 -8.23
C GLU A 115 2.30 12.58 -9.09
N PRO A 116 1.03 12.90 -9.47
CA PRO A 116 0.74 14.19 -10.10
C PRO A 116 1.07 15.40 -9.20
N ALA A 117 0.86 15.28 -7.88
CA ALA A 117 1.23 16.33 -6.93
C ALA A 117 2.76 16.45 -6.79
N ILE A 118 3.48 15.33 -6.77
CA ILE A 118 4.96 15.29 -6.81
C ILE A 118 5.47 15.98 -8.08
N ALA A 119 4.94 15.64 -9.25
CA ALA A 119 5.36 16.21 -10.52
C ALA A 119 5.17 17.74 -10.57
N ARG A 120 4.01 18.23 -10.12
CA ARG A 120 3.79 19.70 -9.99
C ARG A 120 4.82 20.33 -9.08
N ARG A 121 5.09 19.71 -7.93
CA ARG A 121 6.05 20.26 -6.95
C ARG A 121 7.47 20.22 -7.47
N ALA A 122 7.89 19.15 -8.15
CA ALA A 122 9.20 19.03 -8.78
C ALA A 122 9.40 20.09 -9.87
N ALA A 123 8.38 20.35 -10.69
CA ALA A 123 8.40 21.36 -11.74
C ALA A 123 8.64 22.78 -11.21
N MET A 124 8.29 23.07 -9.96
CA MET A 124 8.60 24.37 -9.33
C MET A 124 10.12 24.62 -9.19
N GLN A 125 10.95 23.59 -9.22
CA GLN A 125 12.41 23.69 -9.21
C GLN A 125 12.98 23.94 -10.63
N ALA A 126 12.27 23.52 -11.66
CA ALA A 126 12.58 23.70 -13.09
C ALA A 126 14.06 23.43 -13.42
N ARG A 127 14.60 22.29 -12.95
CA ARG A 127 16.02 21.95 -13.12
C ARG A 127 16.20 20.53 -13.62
N ARG A 128 17.28 20.30 -14.37
CA ARG A 128 17.69 18.95 -14.77
C ARG A 128 18.23 18.17 -13.58
N ASP A 129 18.07 16.85 -13.65
CA ASP A 129 18.53 15.90 -12.61
C ASP A 129 19.23 14.72 -13.30
N GLU A 130 20.55 14.61 -13.12
CA GLU A 130 21.39 13.60 -13.77
C GLU A 130 20.98 12.16 -13.39
N ILE A 131 20.43 11.97 -12.19
CA ILE A 131 20.01 10.64 -11.73
C ILE A 131 18.69 10.23 -12.43
N ALA A 132 17.75 11.15 -12.60
CA ALA A 132 16.54 10.90 -13.36
C ALA A 132 16.88 10.58 -14.83
N GLU A 133 17.81 11.35 -15.45
CA GLU A 133 18.29 11.10 -16.81
C GLU A 133 18.99 9.75 -16.94
N HIS A 134 19.76 9.35 -15.93
CA HIS A 134 20.38 8.03 -15.89
C HIS A 134 19.33 6.90 -15.91
N TYR A 135 18.26 7.01 -15.12
CA TYR A 135 17.19 6.01 -15.13
C TYR A 135 16.45 5.99 -16.48
N LEU A 136 16.21 7.14 -17.10
CA LEU A 136 15.63 7.21 -18.45
C LEU A 136 16.53 6.51 -19.48
N ALA A 137 17.85 6.72 -19.42
CA ALA A 137 18.80 6.06 -20.31
C ALA A 137 18.84 4.54 -20.08
N GLN A 138 18.78 4.08 -18.84
CA GLN A 138 18.72 2.66 -18.52
C GLN A 138 17.42 2.02 -19.04
N MET A 139 16.27 2.66 -18.90
CA MET A 139 15.01 2.16 -19.45
C MET A 139 15.04 2.10 -20.98
N ASP A 140 15.68 3.08 -21.63
CA ASP A 140 15.81 3.12 -23.10
C ASP A 140 16.78 2.06 -23.64
N SER A 141 17.69 1.54 -22.82
CA SER A 141 18.68 0.53 -23.20
C SER A 141 18.11 -0.87 -23.40
N LEU A 142 16.85 -1.13 -23.01
CA LEU A 142 16.20 -2.43 -23.19
C LEU A 142 15.94 -2.65 -24.69
N THR A 143 16.54 -3.70 -25.24
CA THR A 143 16.43 -4.08 -26.66
C THR A 143 15.79 -5.45 -26.86
N ASP A 144 15.84 -6.32 -25.83
CA ASP A 144 15.27 -7.66 -25.85
C ASP A 144 14.39 -7.89 -24.63
N VAL A 145 13.07 -7.90 -24.86
CA VAL A 145 12.07 -8.16 -23.81
C VAL A 145 12.04 -9.61 -23.31
N THR A 146 12.75 -10.52 -23.99
CA THR A 146 12.87 -11.93 -23.53
C THR A 146 14.02 -12.11 -22.55
N ASP A 147 14.96 -11.18 -22.51
CA ASP A 147 16.07 -11.17 -21.56
C ASP A 147 15.60 -10.73 -20.15
N ALA A 148 15.64 -11.66 -19.21
CA ALA A 148 15.21 -11.42 -17.84
C ALA A 148 16.05 -10.37 -17.11
N ALA A 149 17.35 -10.26 -17.40
CA ALA A 149 18.22 -9.26 -16.78
C ALA A 149 17.88 -7.85 -17.28
N GLN A 150 17.63 -7.69 -18.60
CA GLN A 150 17.21 -6.41 -19.16
C GLN A 150 15.83 -5.97 -18.61
N ARG A 151 14.86 -6.90 -18.49
CA ARG A 151 13.56 -6.60 -17.87
C ARG A 151 13.71 -6.18 -16.41
N ALA A 152 14.55 -6.88 -15.62
CA ALA A 152 14.80 -6.52 -14.22
C ALA A 152 15.41 -5.12 -14.10
N LEU A 153 16.40 -4.80 -14.91
CA LEU A 153 17.02 -3.46 -14.96
C LEU A 153 15.98 -2.39 -15.32
N TRP A 154 15.13 -2.65 -16.32
CA TRP A 154 14.08 -1.75 -16.73
C TRP A 154 13.07 -1.50 -15.61
N ASN A 155 12.58 -2.55 -14.96
CA ASN A 155 11.62 -2.47 -13.85
C ASN A 155 12.19 -1.69 -12.65
N ASP A 156 13.45 -1.91 -12.32
CA ASP A 156 14.12 -1.19 -11.23
C ASP A 156 14.33 0.29 -11.59
N SER A 157 14.72 0.58 -12.84
CA SER A 157 14.90 1.95 -13.32
C SER A 157 13.57 2.72 -13.38
N ASP A 158 12.47 2.10 -13.83
CA ASP A 158 11.11 2.64 -13.80
C ASP A 158 10.72 3.05 -12.38
N ARG A 159 10.84 2.14 -11.42
CA ARG A 159 10.53 2.39 -10.01
C ARG A 159 11.39 3.51 -9.41
N LEU A 160 12.68 3.50 -9.69
CA LEU A 160 13.63 4.48 -9.16
C LEU A 160 13.48 5.86 -9.82
N PHE A 161 13.08 5.91 -11.09
CA PHE A 161 12.72 7.16 -11.77
C PHE A 161 11.55 7.86 -11.05
N HIS A 162 10.45 7.16 -10.80
CA HIS A 162 9.31 7.73 -10.07
C HIS A 162 9.69 8.21 -8.66
N ARG A 163 10.55 7.46 -7.96
CA ARG A 163 11.10 7.91 -6.68
C ARG A 163 11.98 9.17 -6.83
N GLN A 164 12.77 9.26 -7.89
CA GLN A 164 13.64 10.42 -8.15
C GLN A 164 12.85 11.70 -8.39
N LEU A 165 11.67 11.62 -9.01
CA LEU A 165 10.78 12.78 -9.13
C LEU A 165 10.41 13.36 -7.76
N ALA A 166 10.23 12.52 -6.73
CA ALA A 166 9.99 13.00 -5.37
C ALA A 166 11.24 13.68 -4.78
N ILE A 167 12.43 13.19 -5.06
CA ILE A 167 13.69 13.86 -4.63
C ILE A 167 13.82 15.25 -5.30
N MET A 168 13.42 15.36 -6.56
CA MET A 168 13.44 16.64 -7.29
C MET A 168 12.51 17.70 -6.67
N THR A 169 11.54 17.32 -5.82
CA THR A 169 10.73 18.29 -5.08
C THR A 169 11.53 19.09 -4.04
N GLY A 170 12.66 18.55 -3.56
CA GLY A 170 13.45 19.10 -2.46
C GLY A 170 12.80 18.91 -1.07
N ASP A 171 11.71 18.14 -0.97
CA ASP A 171 10.94 17.97 0.27
C ASP A 171 11.08 16.53 0.80
N ALA A 172 11.67 16.39 1.99
CA ALA A 172 11.94 15.10 2.61
C ALA A 172 10.67 14.26 2.91
N LEU A 173 9.52 14.91 3.12
CA LEU A 173 8.27 14.18 3.37
C LEU A 173 7.75 13.51 2.09
N PHE A 174 7.80 14.19 0.95
CA PHE A 174 7.48 13.59 -0.35
C PHE A 174 8.40 12.41 -0.65
N VAL A 175 9.71 12.53 -0.37
CA VAL A 175 10.67 11.44 -0.55
C VAL A 175 10.30 10.24 0.32
N LYS A 176 10.00 10.47 1.59
CA LYS A 176 9.62 9.38 2.52
C LYS A 176 8.34 8.65 2.09
N ILE A 177 7.34 9.38 1.61
CA ILE A 177 6.10 8.75 1.10
C ILE A 177 6.39 7.98 -0.20
N ALA A 178 7.19 8.54 -1.10
CA ALA A 178 7.59 7.87 -2.33
C ALA A 178 8.44 6.60 -2.05
N ASP A 179 9.23 6.57 -0.98
CA ASP A 179 9.96 5.39 -0.54
C ASP A 179 9.02 4.24 -0.18
N GLU A 180 7.89 4.50 0.49
CA GLU A 180 6.90 3.47 0.81
C GLU A 180 6.19 2.95 -0.46
N VAL A 181 5.88 3.84 -1.40
CA VAL A 181 5.34 3.44 -2.72
C VAL A 181 6.36 2.58 -3.48
N ALA A 182 7.63 2.97 -3.50
CA ALA A 182 8.68 2.22 -4.16
C ALA A 182 8.89 0.82 -3.55
N LYS A 183 8.72 0.66 -2.22
CA LYS A 183 8.72 -0.65 -1.56
C LYS A 183 7.57 -1.52 -2.04
N ALA A 184 6.35 -0.97 -2.14
CA ALA A 184 5.19 -1.69 -2.67
C ALA A 184 5.42 -2.15 -4.12
N MET A 185 6.01 -1.30 -4.97
CA MET A 185 6.37 -1.63 -6.35
C MET A 185 7.52 -2.65 -6.46
N ASN A 186 8.27 -2.90 -5.40
CA ASN A 186 9.35 -3.89 -5.38
C ASN A 186 8.90 -5.30 -4.96
N GLN A 187 7.62 -5.47 -4.59
CA GLN A 187 7.08 -6.76 -4.15
C GLN A 187 6.98 -7.78 -5.29
N PRO A 188 7.10 -9.09 -5.00
CA PRO A 188 7.13 -10.14 -6.03
C PRO A 188 5.90 -10.14 -6.96
N LEU A 189 4.71 -9.88 -6.42
CA LEU A 189 3.48 -9.83 -7.22
C LEU A 189 3.51 -8.66 -8.20
N TRP A 190 3.94 -7.47 -7.76
CA TRP A 190 4.08 -6.31 -8.63
C TRP A 190 5.06 -6.58 -9.78
N LYS A 191 6.25 -7.12 -9.46
CA LYS A 191 7.28 -7.45 -10.47
C LYS A 191 6.73 -8.42 -11.52
N ARG A 192 6.03 -9.48 -11.10
CA ARG A 192 5.40 -10.43 -12.02
C ARG A 192 4.42 -9.75 -12.96
N LEU A 193 3.50 -8.92 -12.42
CA LEU A 193 2.51 -8.22 -13.25
C LEU A 193 3.16 -7.22 -14.22
N LYS A 194 4.23 -6.56 -13.82
CA LYS A 194 5.01 -5.68 -14.71
C LYS A 194 5.75 -6.48 -15.77
N ASP A 195 6.35 -7.61 -15.43
CA ASP A 195 6.99 -8.51 -16.40
C ASP A 195 5.99 -9.03 -17.44
N ASP A 196 4.78 -9.39 -17.02
CA ASP A 196 3.71 -9.84 -17.91
C ASP A 196 3.19 -8.68 -18.80
N ALA A 197 3.24 -7.44 -18.33
CA ALA A 197 2.83 -6.25 -19.09
C ALA A 197 3.88 -5.81 -20.13
N ILE A 198 5.15 -6.15 -19.93
CA ILE A 198 6.26 -5.83 -20.85
C ILE A 198 6.47 -7.01 -21.81
N TYR A 199 5.51 -7.24 -22.68
CA TYR A 199 5.53 -8.38 -23.60
C TYR A 199 6.04 -8.04 -25.01
N ASP A 200 6.19 -6.76 -25.35
CA ASP A 200 6.74 -6.32 -26.62
C ASP A 200 7.55 -5.02 -26.50
N ILE A 201 8.49 -4.84 -27.42
CA ILE A 201 9.40 -3.69 -27.43
C ILE A 201 8.68 -2.37 -27.73
N GLY A 202 7.58 -2.41 -28.46
CA GLY A 202 6.76 -1.22 -28.74
C GLY A 202 6.14 -0.68 -27.45
N ARG A 203 5.70 -1.55 -26.55
CA ARG A 203 5.18 -1.17 -25.23
C ARG A 203 6.27 -0.50 -24.38
N VAL A 204 7.47 -1.08 -24.36
CA VAL A 204 8.62 -0.50 -23.66
C VAL A 204 8.92 0.91 -24.16
N ARG A 205 9.01 1.08 -25.49
CA ARG A 205 9.28 2.40 -26.11
C ARG A 205 8.18 3.42 -25.77
N LEU A 206 6.93 3.00 -25.72
CA LEU A 206 5.82 3.87 -25.32
C LEU A 206 6.01 4.36 -23.88
N TYR A 207 6.29 3.47 -22.93
CA TYR A 207 6.53 3.86 -21.55
C TYR A 207 7.73 4.79 -21.40
N VAL A 208 8.85 4.51 -22.06
CA VAL A 208 10.03 5.40 -22.05
C VAL A 208 9.68 6.77 -22.59
N SER A 209 8.90 6.84 -23.68
CA SER A 209 8.45 8.12 -24.24
C SER A 209 7.57 8.91 -23.27
N GLU A 210 6.68 8.25 -22.55
CA GLU A 210 5.85 8.87 -21.51
C GLU A 210 6.71 9.42 -20.35
N HIS A 211 7.70 8.64 -19.87
CA HIS A 211 8.63 9.10 -18.83
C HIS A 211 9.43 10.33 -19.29
N ARG A 212 9.84 10.38 -20.56
CA ARG A 212 10.51 11.56 -21.13
C ARG A 212 9.59 12.78 -21.15
N LEU A 213 8.32 12.62 -21.55
CA LEU A 213 7.35 13.73 -21.52
C LEU A 213 7.15 14.28 -20.09
N ILE A 214 7.04 13.38 -19.10
CA ILE A 214 6.96 13.75 -17.69
C ILE A 214 8.19 14.56 -17.27
N TYR A 215 9.37 14.04 -17.55
CA TYR A 215 10.62 14.67 -17.15
C TYR A 215 10.83 16.03 -17.82
N GLU A 216 10.63 16.12 -19.13
CA GLU A 216 10.76 17.38 -19.86
C GLU A 216 9.77 18.45 -19.38
N ALA A 217 8.52 18.07 -19.06
CA ALA A 217 7.56 19.00 -18.48
C ALA A 217 8.05 19.53 -17.10
N ILE A 218 8.63 18.65 -16.27
CA ILE A 218 9.21 19.04 -14.97
C ILE A 218 10.37 20.02 -15.16
N VAL A 219 11.32 19.69 -16.05
CA VAL A 219 12.50 20.52 -16.31
C VAL A 219 12.13 21.89 -16.87
N ASN A 220 11.10 21.96 -17.69
CA ASN A 220 10.59 23.21 -18.26
C ASN A 220 9.69 24.01 -17.29
N GLY A 221 9.45 23.52 -16.08
CA GLY A 221 8.62 24.19 -15.08
C GLY A 221 7.11 24.10 -15.34
N ASP A 222 6.66 23.26 -16.30
CA ASP A 222 5.25 23.06 -16.61
C ASP A 222 4.64 21.98 -15.68
N GLY A 223 4.25 22.39 -14.49
CA GLY A 223 3.70 21.50 -13.49
C GLY A 223 2.37 20.85 -13.88
N GLU A 224 1.52 21.53 -14.66
CA GLU A 224 0.24 20.98 -15.10
C GLU A 224 0.42 19.92 -16.19
N ALA A 225 1.30 20.17 -17.17
CA ALA A 225 1.65 19.16 -18.16
C ALA A 225 2.33 17.94 -17.50
N ALA A 226 3.27 18.17 -16.57
CA ALA A 226 3.93 17.09 -15.83
C ALA A 226 2.94 16.21 -15.09
N ALA A 227 2.01 16.82 -14.35
CA ALA A 227 0.96 16.10 -13.61
C ALA A 227 0.03 15.31 -14.55
N PHE A 228 -0.39 15.91 -15.64
CA PHE A 228 -1.21 15.26 -16.65
C PHE A 228 -0.51 14.03 -17.26
N TYR A 229 0.76 14.16 -17.66
CA TYR A 229 1.50 13.05 -18.25
C TYR A 229 1.70 11.89 -17.25
N VAL A 230 2.03 12.19 -15.99
CA VAL A 230 2.13 11.17 -14.93
C VAL A 230 0.81 10.44 -14.74
N GLU A 231 -0.29 11.17 -14.63
CA GLU A 231 -1.62 10.57 -14.47
C GLU A 231 -1.96 9.63 -15.63
N GLN A 232 -1.77 10.08 -16.89
CA GLN A 232 -2.04 9.27 -18.08
C GLN A 232 -1.15 8.03 -18.15
N HIS A 233 0.13 8.16 -17.76
CA HIS A 233 1.07 7.05 -17.67
C HIS A 233 0.58 6.00 -16.65
N ILE A 234 0.25 6.39 -15.42
CA ILE A 234 -0.21 5.46 -14.38
C ILE A 234 -1.53 4.80 -14.77
N MET A 235 -2.48 5.53 -15.37
CA MET A 235 -3.72 4.97 -15.88
C MET A 235 -3.48 3.93 -16.98
N ARG A 236 -2.47 4.11 -17.82
CA ARG A 236 -2.05 3.12 -18.83
C ARG A 236 -1.45 1.89 -18.17
N VAL A 237 -0.50 2.07 -17.25
CA VAL A 237 0.09 0.96 -16.46
C VAL A 237 -1.02 0.15 -15.79
N ARG A 238 -2.00 0.82 -15.17
CA ARG A 238 -3.15 0.15 -14.53
C ARG A 238 -3.92 -0.75 -15.50
N ARG A 239 -4.24 -0.26 -16.70
CA ARG A 239 -4.93 -1.05 -17.73
C ARG A 239 -4.12 -2.26 -18.20
N ASP A 240 -2.81 -2.10 -18.26
CA ASP A 240 -1.91 -3.12 -18.80
C ASP A 240 -1.61 -4.23 -17.79
N ILE A 241 -1.59 -3.93 -16.48
CA ILE A 241 -1.34 -4.94 -15.43
C ILE A 241 -2.62 -5.51 -14.79
N THR A 242 -3.80 -4.95 -15.07
CA THR A 242 -5.07 -5.49 -14.58
C THR A 242 -5.58 -6.56 -15.58
N PRO A 243 -5.75 -7.81 -15.16
CA PRO A 243 -6.33 -8.85 -16.04
C PRO A 243 -7.70 -8.41 -16.54
N LYS A 244 -7.97 -8.66 -17.84
CA LYS A 244 -9.30 -8.46 -18.43
C LYS A 244 -10.24 -9.57 -17.99
#